data_3b6e17c7f15a181f5417a488174e7355
#
_entry.id   3b6e17c7f15a181f5417a488174e7355
#
_cell.length_a   1.000
_cell.length_b   1.000
_cell.length_c   1.000
_cell.angle_alpha   90.00
_cell.angle_beta   90.00
_cell.angle_gamma   90.00
#
_symmetry.space_group_name_H-M   'P 1'
#
loop_
_entity.id
_entity.type
_entity.pdbx_description
1 polymer ?
#
loop_
_entity_poly.entity_id
_entity_poly.type
_entity_poly.pdbx_seq_one_letter_code
_entity_poly.pdbx_strand_id
1 'polypeptide(L)'
;MKKKERIKLFGLIGRNIDYSFSRKYFSEKFKKNNLNDCVYLNYDLKEINDFNKIINKNPSLKGLNVTIPYKKTIIPFLDELSDEARAINAVNTIVFESSGRKIGHNTDYLGFNKALEEKYKSKPENALILGSGGASEAVKYVLNKIGCDFKIVSRHPDKNQIGYYQISKEIIKKTNLIVNTTPVGTYPKINEAPNIPYNYLDSEHLLFDLIYNPKETEFLKRGKANGCRITNGYKMLKYQAEKSWSLWSKKPKFH
;
A
#
# COMPACT_ATOMS: atom_id res chain seq x y z
N MET A 1 -32.23 29.62 -7.60
CA MET A 1 -31.48 28.67 -8.50
C MET A 1 -30.56 27.82 -7.66
N LYS A 2 -30.77 26.49 -7.56
CA LYS A 2 -29.84 25.59 -6.89
C LYS A 2 -28.54 25.60 -7.71
N LYS A 3 -27.41 26.03 -7.12
CA LYS A 3 -26.08 25.93 -7.71
C LYS A 3 -25.86 24.44 -8.07
N LYS A 4 -25.71 24.13 -9.35
CA LYS A 4 -25.38 22.79 -9.83
C LYS A 4 -24.06 22.44 -9.18
N GLU A 5 -24.06 21.56 -8.16
CA GLU A 5 -22.83 21.12 -7.47
C GLU A 5 -21.93 20.49 -8.52
N ARG A 6 -20.71 21.03 -8.68
CA ARG A 6 -19.73 20.49 -9.61
C ARG A 6 -19.24 19.15 -9.07
N ILE A 7 -19.41 18.10 -9.86
CA ILE A 7 -18.90 16.76 -9.54
C ILE A 7 -17.40 16.83 -9.23
N LYS A 8 -17.01 16.25 -8.09
CA LYS A 8 -15.62 16.06 -7.67
C LYS A 8 -15.20 14.65 -8.05
N LEU A 9 -14.17 14.54 -8.87
CA LEU A 9 -13.64 13.26 -9.31
C LEU A 9 -12.45 12.83 -8.44
N PHE A 10 -12.48 11.58 -8.05
CA PHE A 10 -11.39 10.86 -7.42
C PHE A 10 -11.15 9.57 -8.19
N GLY A 11 -10.02 8.91 -7.96
CA GLY A 11 -9.82 7.65 -8.63
C GLY A 11 -8.56 6.90 -8.24
N LEU A 12 -8.37 5.79 -8.92
CA LEU A 12 -7.17 4.95 -8.83
C LEU A 12 -6.51 4.88 -10.19
N ILE A 13 -5.21 5.09 -10.24
CA ILE A 13 -4.38 4.75 -11.39
C ILE A 13 -3.50 3.54 -11.09
N GLY A 14 -3.41 2.64 -12.06
CA GLY A 14 -2.62 1.42 -11.99
C GLY A 14 -2.69 0.67 -13.32
N ARG A 15 -2.20 -0.55 -13.36
CA ARG A 15 -2.34 -1.45 -14.51
C ARG A 15 -3.12 -2.68 -14.10
N ASN A 16 -4.11 -3.09 -14.93
CA ASN A 16 -4.99 -4.24 -14.67
C ASN A 16 -5.72 -4.11 -13.32
N ILE A 17 -6.40 -3.00 -13.08
CA ILE A 17 -6.96 -2.61 -11.77
C ILE A 17 -8.48 -2.79 -11.64
N ASP A 18 -9.12 -3.49 -12.56
CA ASP A 18 -10.60 -3.68 -12.58
C ASP A 18 -11.13 -4.31 -11.28
N TYR A 19 -10.35 -5.17 -10.66
CA TYR A 19 -10.67 -5.85 -9.40
C TYR A 19 -10.39 -5.02 -8.15
N SER A 20 -10.01 -3.74 -8.29
CA SER A 20 -9.57 -2.91 -7.16
C SER A 20 -10.66 -2.70 -6.12
N PHE A 21 -10.29 -2.94 -4.87
CA PHE A 21 -11.11 -2.65 -3.70
C PHE A 21 -11.43 -1.16 -3.54
N SER A 22 -10.52 -0.27 -3.93
CA SER A 22 -10.62 1.18 -3.68
C SER A 22 -11.89 1.78 -4.27
N ARG A 23 -12.27 1.39 -5.50
CA ARG A 23 -13.49 1.87 -6.14
C ARG A 23 -14.73 1.52 -5.33
N LYS A 24 -14.86 0.25 -4.91
CA LYS A 24 -15.99 -0.20 -4.07
C LYS A 24 -15.99 0.55 -2.74
N TYR A 25 -14.85 0.60 -2.07
CA TYR A 25 -14.70 1.24 -0.78
C TYR A 25 -15.13 2.71 -0.79
N PHE A 26 -14.60 3.50 -1.72
CA PHE A 26 -14.92 4.92 -1.81
C PHE A 26 -16.36 5.17 -2.26
N SER A 27 -16.91 4.36 -3.18
CA SER A 27 -18.31 4.46 -3.57
C SER A 27 -19.27 4.22 -2.38
N GLU A 28 -19.00 3.19 -1.58
CA GLU A 28 -19.76 2.92 -0.35
C GLU A 28 -19.60 4.05 0.69
N LYS A 29 -18.36 4.55 0.87
CA LYS A 29 -18.05 5.66 1.76
C LYS A 29 -18.80 6.94 1.34
N PHE A 30 -18.81 7.29 0.06
CA PHE A 30 -19.50 8.47 -0.45
C PHE A 30 -21.00 8.34 -0.23
N LYS A 31 -21.58 7.18 -0.54
CA LYS A 31 -23.01 6.92 -0.29
C LYS A 31 -23.36 7.05 1.19
N LYS A 32 -22.57 6.41 2.08
CA LYS A 32 -22.80 6.41 3.53
C LYS A 32 -22.75 7.82 4.14
N ASN A 33 -21.91 8.71 3.58
CA ASN A 33 -21.71 10.07 4.09
C ASN A 33 -22.49 11.14 3.29
N ASN A 34 -23.44 10.74 2.44
CA ASN A 34 -24.25 11.64 1.60
C ASN A 34 -23.41 12.59 0.72
N LEU A 35 -22.25 12.13 0.26
CA LEU A 35 -21.34 12.87 -0.62
C LEU A 35 -21.73 12.63 -2.09
N ASN A 36 -22.91 13.14 -2.49
CA ASN A 36 -23.53 12.88 -3.79
C ASN A 36 -22.79 13.55 -4.97
N ASP A 37 -21.95 14.54 -4.68
CA ASP A 37 -21.09 15.24 -5.63
C ASP A 37 -19.72 14.57 -5.83
N CYS A 38 -19.44 13.45 -5.15
CA CYS A 38 -18.16 12.74 -5.22
C CYS A 38 -18.30 11.44 -6.01
N VAL A 39 -17.37 11.21 -6.95
CA VAL A 39 -17.28 9.98 -7.78
C VAL A 39 -15.87 9.44 -7.73
N TYR A 40 -15.75 8.11 -7.62
CA TYR A 40 -14.45 7.42 -7.66
C TYR A 40 -14.38 6.48 -8.86
N LEU A 41 -13.35 6.66 -9.70
CA LEU A 41 -13.17 5.93 -10.95
C LEU A 41 -11.84 5.14 -10.95
N ASN A 42 -11.79 4.06 -11.75
CA ASN A 42 -10.53 3.40 -12.08
C ASN A 42 -10.02 3.94 -13.41
N TYR A 43 -8.76 4.31 -13.43
CA TYR A 43 -8.02 4.70 -14.63
C TYR A 43 -6.92 3.66 -14.88
N ASP A 44 -7.23 2.65 -15.69
CA ASP A 44 -6.27 1.63 -16.09
C ASP A 44 -5.32 2.21 -17.13
N LEU A 45 -4.03 2.28 -16.78
CA LEU A 45 -2.99 2.83 -17.65
C LEU A 45 -2.11 1.71 -18.19
N LYS A 46 -1.91 1.67 -19.49
CA LYS A 46 -0.88 0.82 -20.11
C LYS A 46 0.53 1.32 -19.78
N GLU A 47 0.71 2.64 -19.80
CA GLU A 47 1.97 3.32 -19.54
C GLU A 47 1.74 4.57 -18.68
N ILE A 48 2.75 4.92 -17.86
CA ILE A 48 2.65 6.09 -16.98
C ILE A 48 2.55 7.41 -17.75
N ASN A 49 3.08 7.46 -18.98
CA ASN A 49 3.02 8.65 -19.85
C ASN A 49 1.58 9.06 -20.19
N ASP A 50 0.62 8.14 -20.09
CA ASP A 50 -0.80 8.44 -20.27
C ASP A 50 -1.41 9.22 -19.11
N PHE A 51 -0.69 9.41 -18.00
CA PHE A 51 -1.17 10.15 -16.83
C PHE A 51 -1.65 11.57 -17.17
N ASN A 52 -0.87 12.33 -17.96
CA ASN A 52 -1.25 13.69 -18.36
C ASN A 52 -2.53 13.71 -19.23
N LYS A 53 -2.77 12.68 -20.05
CA LYS A 53 -4.00 12.56 -20.83
C LYS A 53 -5.24 12.41 -19.93
N ILE A 54 -5.10 11.67 -18.81
CA ILE A 54 -6.19 11.53 -17.83
C ILE A 54 -6.51 12.86 -17.18
N ILE A 55 -5.49 13.59 -16.72
CA ILE A 55 -5.69 14.90 -16.08
C ILE A 55 -6.41 15.87 -17.02
N ASN A 56 -5.92 15.98 -18.26
CA ASN A 56 -6.49 16.90 -19.25
C ASN A 56 -7.95 16.58 -19.60
N LYS A 57 -8.33 15.30 -19.60
CA LYS A 57 -9.71 14.86 -19.84
C LYS A 57 -10.63 15.02 -18.63
N ASN A 58 -10.07 15.20 -17.43
CA ASN A 58 -10.82 15.22 -16.18
C ASN A 58 -10.48 16.45 -15.31
N PRO A 59 -10.88 17.66 -15.71
CA PRO A 59 -10.53 18.90 -14.99
C PRO A 59 -11.16 19.00 -13.59
N SER A 60 -12.11 18.12 -13.28
CA SER A 60 -12.76 18.02 -11.96
C SER A 60 -12.03 17.10 -10.98
N LEU A 61 -10.86 16.55 -11.35
CA LEU A 61 -10.06 15.71 -10.46
C LEU A 61 -9.64 16.48 -9.21
N LYS A 62 -9.85 15.85 -8.05
CA LYS A 62 -9.46 16.37 -6.71
C LYS A 62 -8.41 15.48 -6.06
N GLY A 63 -8.38 14.20 -6.42
CA GLY A 63 -7.40 13.28 -5.88
C GLY A 63 -7.34 11.96 -6.64
N LEU A 64 -6.16 11.36 -6.64
CA LEU A 64 -5.93 10.02 -7.19
C LEU A 64 -5.16 9.17 -6.21
N ASN A 65 -5.55 7.90 -6.08
CA ASN A 65 -4.64 6.89 -5.57
C ASN A 65 -3.76 6.36 -6.71
N VAL A 66 -2.59 5.85 -6.34
CA VAL A 66 -1.63 5.23 -7.26
C VAL A 66 -1.27 3.85 -6.75
N THR A 67 -1.38 2.84 -7.63
CA THR A 67 -1.00 1.46 -7.30
C THR A 67 0.02 0.90 -8.30
N ILE A 68 0.29 -0.38 -8.21
CA ILE A 68 1.23 -1.11 -9.07
C ILE A 68 0.90 -0.88 -10.55
N PRO A 69 1.92 -0.63 -11.39
CA PRO A 69 3.35 -0.56 -11.08
C PRO A 69 3.86 0.87 -10.84
N TYR A 70 2.99 1.88 -10.70
CA TYR A 70 3.30 3.28 -10.92
C TYR A 70 3.72 4.08 -9.68
N LYS A 71 3.76 3.49 -8.48
CA LYS A 71 4.06 4.23 -7.23
C LYS A 71 5.39 4.99 -7.22
N LYS A 72 6.40 4.50 -7.95
CA LYS A 72 7.70 5.18 -8.10
C LYS A 72 7.74 6.04 -9.39
N THR A 73 7.26 5.49 -10.49
CA THR A 73 7.37 6.13 -11.82
C THR A 73 6.43 7.32 -12.00
N ILE A 74 5.46 7.53 -11.10
CA ILE A 74 4.59 8.72 -11.09
C ILE A 74 5.30 9.96 -10.58
N ILE A 75 6.37 9.83 -9.79
CA ILE A 75 7.05 10.93 -9.11
C ILE A 75 7.44 12.07 -10.06
N PRO A 76 8.04 11.82 -11.24
CA PRO A 76 8.43 12.90 -12.18
C PRO A 76 7.25 13.69 -12.75
N PHE A 77 6.02 13.23 -12.59
CA PHE A 77 4.81 13.90 -13.08
C PHE A 77 4.16 14.81 -12.03
N LEU A 78 4.73 14.89 -10.83
CA LEU A 78 4.21 15.64 -9.70
C LEU A 78 5.03 16.90 -9.46
N ASP A 79 4.37 17.94 -8.96
CA ASP A 79 5.00 19.24 -8.71
C ASP A 79 5.70 19.28 -7.34
N GLU A 80 5.22 18.47 -6.39
CA GLU A 80 5.77 18.39 -5.03
C GLU A 80 5.51 17.01 -4.39
N LEU A 81 6.35 16.65 -3.42
CA LEU A 81 6.17 15.47 -2.57
C LEU A 81 6.11 15.89 -1.11
N SER A 82 5.21 15.25 -0.33
CA SER A 82 5.29 15.34 1.13
C SER A 82 6.62 14.75 1.62
N ASP A 83 7.05 15.14 2.82
CA ASP A 83 8.31 14.68 3.40
C ASP A 83 8.37 13.15 3.49
N GLU A 84 7.27 12.51 3.90
CA GLU A 84 7.19 11.05 3.97
C GLU A 84 7.24 10.41 2.57
N ALA A 85 6.52 10.96 1.58
CA ALA A 85 6.57 10.44 0.21
C ALA A 85 7.97 10.55 -0.39
N ARG A 86 8.69 11.63 -0.08
CA ARG A 86 10.09 11.86 -0.47
C ARG A 86 11.01 10.84 0.20
N ALA A 87 10.89 10.67 1.52
CA ALA A 87 11.71 9.71 2.28
C ALA A 87 11.45 8.25 1.87
N ILE A 88 10.18 7.91 1.57
CA ILE A 88 9.78 6.57 1.11
C ILE A 88 10.17 6.35 -0.37
N ASN A 89 10.32 7.42 -1.15
CA ASN A 89 10.52 7.37 -2.61
C ASN A 89 9.42 6.59 -3.35
N ALA A 90 8.17 6.75 -2.90
CA ALA A 90 6.99 6.18 -3.54
C ALA A 90 5.73 6.98 -3.18
N VAL A 91 4.83 7.14 -4.14
CA VAL A 91 3.55 7.84 -4.01
C VAL A 91 2.41 6.85 -4.21
N ASN A 92 1.43 6.86 -3.31
CA ASN A 92 0.17 6.13 -3.46
C ASN A 92 -1.06 7.04 -3.43
N THR A 93 -0.87 8.35 -3.20
CA THR A 93 -1.97 9.32 -3.13
C THR A 93 -1.51 10.65 -3.73
N ILE A 94 -2.29 11.21 -4.65
CA ILE A 94 -2.06 12.52 -5.26
C ILE A 94 -3.21 13.45 -4.84
N VAL A 95 -2.88 14.66 -4.43
CA VAL A 95 -3.82 15.76 -4.18
C VAL A 95 -3.69 16.77 -5.32
N PHE A 96 -4.83 17.18 -5.89
CA PHE A 96 -4.90 18.26 -6.86
C PHE A 96 -5.36 19.53 -6.15
N GLU A 97 -4.48 20.51 -6.05
CA GLU A 97 -4.81 21.82 -5.49
C GLU A 97 -5.63 22.67 -6.45
N SER A 98 -6.25 23.73 -5.92
CA SER A 98 -6.99 24.71 -6.74
C SER A 98 -6.08 25.49 -7.70
N SER A 99 -4.81 25.60 -7.37
CA SER A 99 -3.75 26.18 -8.23
C SER A 99 -3.39 25.30 -9.42
N GLY A 100 -3.87 24.06 -9.46
CA GLY A 100 -3.48 23.04 -10.45
C GLY A 100 -2.25 22.22 -10.05
N ARG A 101 -1.57 22.54 -8.93
CA ARG A 101 -0.42 21.75 -8.44
C ARG A 101 -0.83 20.36 -8.03
N LYS A 102 0.04 19.41 -8.30
CA LYS A 102 -0.09 17.97 -7.99
C LYS A 102 0.87 17.60 -6.87
N ILE A 103 0.37 17.32 -5.68
CA ILE A 103 1.18 16.97 -4.52
C ILE A 103 1.08 15.48 -4.27
N GLY A 104 2.24 14.79 -4.26
CA GLY A 104 2.36 13.37 -3.99
C GLY A 104 2.51 13.06 -2.51
N HIS A 105 1.72 12.12 -2.03
CA HIS A 105 1.77 11.60 -0.67
C HIS A 105 1.93 10.07 -0.68
N ASN A 106 2.43 9.54 0.44
CA ASN A 106 2.36 8.12 0.71
C ASN A 106 1.50 7.89 1.94
N THR A 107 0.39 7.17 1.81
CA THR A 107 -0.50 6.83 2.94
C THR A 107 -0.34 5.37 3.37
N ASP A 108 0.40 4.55 2.60
CA ASP A 108 0.64 3.14 2.90
C ASP A 108 1.40 2.97 4.21
N TYR A 109 2.42 3.82 4.48
CA TYR A 109 3.18 3.73 5.72
C TYR A 109 2.32 3.89 6.96
N LEU A 110 1.37 4.84 6.93
CA LEU A 110 0.46 5.05 8.05
C LEU A 110 -0.50 3.86 8.20
N GLY A 111 -0.98 3.34 7.07
CA GLY A 111 -1.84 2.15 7.05
C GLY A 111 -1.14 0.93 7.64
N PHE A 112 0.10 0.68 7.22
CA PHE A 112 0.92 -0.42 7.74
C PHE A 112 1.23 -0.24 9.22
N ASN A 113 1.71 0.96 9.63
CA ASN A 113 2.05 1.24 11.02
C ASN A 113 0.88 0.99 11.97
N LYS A 114 -0.30 1.56 11.67
CA LYS A 114 -1.50 1.34 12.48
C LYS A 114 -1.94 -0.12 12.56
N ALA A 115 -1.87 -0.83 11.43
CA ALA A 115 -2.24 -2.25 11.41
C ALA A 115 -1.22 -3.12 12.16
N LEU A 116 0.07 -2.74 12.17
CA LEU A 116 1.12 -3.41 12.93
C LEU A 116 0.98 -3.17 14.43
N GLU A 117 0.75 -1.92 14.87
CA GLU A 117 0.54 -1.54 16.27
C GLU A 117 -0.59 -2.35 16.93
N GLU A 118 -1.63 -2.70 16.20
CA GLU A 118 -2.71 -3.55 16.72
C GLU A 118 -2.28 -5.01 17.00
N LYS A 119 -1.14 -5.43 16.48
CA LYS A 119 -0.63 -6.82 16.60
C LYS A 119 0.51 -6.97 17.60
N TYR A 120 1.14 -5.87 17.95
CA TYR A 120 2.24 -5.86 18.90
C TYR A 120 1.93 -4.96 20.10
N LYS A 121 2.17 -5.49 21.32
CA LYS A 121 2.21 -4.68 22.54
C LYS A 121 3.50 -3.87 22.63
N SER A 122 4.60 -4.43 22.09
CA SER A 122 5.90 -3.80 21.89
C SER A 122 6.28 -3.89 20.42
N LYS A 123 7.26 -3.11 19.96
CA LYS A 123 7.75 -3.18 18.57
C LYS A 123 8.39 -4.54 18.27
N PRO A 124 8.34 -5.04 17.01
CA PRO A 124 9.19 -6.15 16.59
C PRO A 124 10.65 -5.74 16.60
N GLU A 125 11.55 -6.66 16.91
CA GLU A 125 13.00 -6.42 16.94
C GLU A 125 13.63 -6.66 15.57
N ASN A 126 13.25 -7.77 14.91
CA ASN A 126 13.79 -8.21 13.63
C ASN A 126 12.69 -8.59 12.66
N ALA A 127 12.81 -8.14 11.41
CA ALA A 127 11.85 -8.44 10.37
C ALA A 127 12.47 -8.97 9.08
N LEU A 128 11.69 -9.78 8.35
CA LEU A 128 11.93 -10.09 6.94
C LEU A 128 10.87 -9.40 6.08
N ILE A 129 11.30 -8.65 5.08
CA ILE A 129 10.44 -8.05 4.07
C ILE A 129 10.56 -8.87 2.81
N LEU A 130 9.53 -9.61 2.44
CA LEU A 130 9.50 -10.40 1.23
C LEU A 130 9.06 -9.51 0.06
N GLY A 131 9.98 -9.19 -0.84
CA GLY A 131 9.76 -8.30 -1.98
C GLY A 131 10.44 -6.94 -1.84
N SER A 132 10.79 -6.33 -3.00
CA SER A 132 11.53 -5.06 -3.13
C SER A 132 10.77 -4.00 -3.95
N GLY A 133 9.44 -4.11 -4.06
CA GLY A 133 8.58 -3.20 -4.83
C GLY A 133 8.17 -1.94 -4.08
N GLY A 134 7.30 -1.11 -4.69
CA GLY A 134 6.85 0.15 -4.08
C GLY A 134 6.12 -0.01 -2.74
N ALA A 135 5.49 -1.15 -2.46
CA ALA A 135 4.86 -1.41 -1.17
C ALA A 135 5.90 -1.69 -0.07
N SER A 136 7.02 -2.36 -0.41
CA SER A 136 8.09 -2.62 0.55
C SER A 136 8.76 -1.34 1.06
N GLU A 137 8.79 -0.27 0.26
CA GLU A 137 9.38 1.01 0.68
C GLU A 137 8.62 1.63 1.88
N ALA A 138 7.29 1.56 1.87
CA ALA A 138 6.48 2.03 3.00
C ALA A 138 6.71 1.18 4.25
N VAL A 139 6.87 -0.15 4.10
CA VAL A 139 7.19 -1.06 5.20
C VAL A 139 8.57 -0.75 5.77
N LYS A 140 9.59 -0.61 4.92
CA LYS A 140 10.96 -0.21 5.30
C LYS A 140 10.97 1.08 6.12
N TYR A 141 10.26 2.09 5.62
CA TYR A 141 10.16 3.38 6.29
C TYR A 141 9.60 3.25 7.72
N VAL A 142 8.54 2.48 7.90
CA VAL A 142 7.94 2.23 9.22
C VAL A 142 8.90 1.46 10.12
N LEU A 143 9.50 0.37 9.65
CA LEU A 143 10.41 -0.45 10.45
C LEU A 143 11.64 0.35 10.90
N ASN A 144 12.23 1.16 10.01
CA ASN A 144 13.31 2.09 10.38
C ASN A 144 12.85 3.08 11.45
N LYS A 145 11.66 3.68 11.29
CA LYS A 145 11.12 4.68 12.22
C LYS A 145 10.90 4.12 13.63
N ILE A 146 10.51 2.85 13.74
CA ILE A 146 10.32 2.19 15.05
C ILE A 146 11.58 1.51 15.57
N GLY A 147 12.71 1.58 14.84
CA GLY A 147 13.98 0.96 15.21
C GLY A 147 13.91 -0.58 15.22
N CYS A 148 13.26 -1.15 14.21
CA CYS A 148 13.25 -2.60 13.95
C CYS A 148 14.28 -2.93 12.88
N ASP A 149 15.19 -3.84 13.16
CA ASP A 149 16.14 -4.33 12.18
C ASP A 149 15.43 -5.20 11.14
N PHE A 150 15.84 -5.12 9.87
CA PHE A 150 15.20 -5.94 8.84
C PHE A 150 16.15 -6.35 7.72
N LYS A 151 15.80 -7.45 7.05
CA LYS A 151 16.38 -7.87 5.77
C LYS A 151 15.32 -7.86 4.69
N ILE A 152 15.71 -7.42 3.49
CA ILE A 152 14.85 -7.47 2.31
C ILE A 152 15.17 -8.75 1.54
N VAL A 153 14.13 -9.51 1.21
CA VAL A 153 14.25 -10.74 0.43
C VAL A 153 13.76 -10.47 -0.99
N SER A 154 14.61 -10.76 -1.98
CA SER A 154 14.31 -10.53 -3.39
C SER A 154 14.61 -11.78 -4.23
N ARG A 155 13.90 -11.93 -5.35
CA ARG A 155 14.23 -12.94 -6.39
C ARG A 155 15.53 -12.60 -7.12
N HIS A 156 15.81 -11.31 -7.25
CA HIS A 156 17.03 -10.76 -7.85
C HIS A 156 17.63 -9.78 -6.84
N PRO A 157 18.36 -10.29 -5.82
CA PRO A 157 18.88 -9.47 -4.75
C PRO A 157 20.01 -8.55 -5.26
N ASP A 158 19.99 -7.31 -4.80
CA ASP A 158 21.13 -6.40 -4.88
C ASP A 158 22.04 -6.57 -3.64
N LYS A 159 23.10 -5.76 -3.54
CA LYS A 159 24.09 -5.83 -2.44
C LYS A 159 23.51 -5.63 -1.04
N ASN A 160 22.33 -5.06 -0.93
CA ASN A 160 21.64 -4.78 0.35
C ASN A 160 20.46 -5.73 0.61
N GLN A 161 20.32 -6.78 -0.19
CA GLN A 161 19.21 -7.73 -0.16
C GLN A 161 19.74 -9.15 -0.08
N ILE A 162 18.88 -10.06 0.35
CA ILE A 162 19.17 -11.50 0.32
C ILE A 162 18.22 -12.22 -0.63
N GLY A 163 18.67 -13.31 -1.21
CA GLY A 163 17.84 -14.22 -2.00
C GLY A 163 17.01 -15.14 -1.10
N TYR A 164 15.91 -15.67 -1.61
CA TYR A 164 15.09 -16.66 -0.90
C TYR A 164 15.89 -17.89 -0.45
N TYR A 165 16.90 -18.31 -1.25
CA TYR A 165 17.77 -19.44 -0.94
C TYR A 165 18.72 -19.18 0.25
N GLN A 166 18.88 -17.94 0.66
CA GLN A 166 19.72 -17.53 1.79
C GLN A 166 18.95 -17.46 3.11
N ILE A 167 17.64 -17.69 3.10
CA ILE A 167 16.83 -17.70 4.32
C ILE A 167 17.10 -18.99 5.09
N SER A 168 18.02 -18.92 6.03
CA SER A 168 18.39 -20.07 6.86
C SER A 168 17.48 -20.20 8.09
N LYS A 169 17.59 -21.33 8.80
CA LYS A 169 16.96 -21.56 10.11
C LYS A 169 17.30 -20.48 11.13
N GLU A 170 18.56 -20.04 11.16
CA GLU A 170 19.06 -19.03 12.08
C GLU A 170 18.43 -17.65 11.78
N ILE A 171 18.25 -17.31 10.50
CA ILE A 171 17.55 -16.08 10.11
C ILE A 171 16.10 -16.11 10.57
N ILE A 172 15.39 -17.22 10.31
CA ILE A 172 13.98 -17.35 10.73
C ILE A 172 13.89 -17.22 12.25
N LYS A 173 14.69 -17.96 13.02
CA LYS A 173 14.63 -17.96 14.48
C LYS A 173 14.92 -16.60 15.15
N LYS A 174 15.67 -15.72 14.47
CA LYS A 174 15.92 -14.35 14.93
C LYS A 174 14.84 -13.36 14.52
N THR A 175 13.91 -13.77 13.63
CA THR A 175 12.89 -12.90 13.06
C THR A 175 11.61 -12.96 13.90
N ASN A 176 11.03 -11.81 14.25
CA ASN A 176 9.73 -11.75 14.93
C ASN A 176 8.58 -11.44 13.94
N LEU A 177 8.91 -10.76 12.84
CA LEU A 177 7.95 -10.28 11.86
C LEU A 177 8.36 -10.67 10.43
N ILE A 178 7.45 -11.30 9.70
CA ILE A 178 7.65 -11.59 8.27
C ILE A 178 6.53 -10.90 7.49
N VAL A 179 6.90 -9.94 6.62
CA VAL A 179 5.95 -9.14 5.84
C VAL A 179 6.00 -9.55 4.37
N ASN A 180 4.91 -10.12 3.86
CA ASN A 180 4.77 -10.34 2.43
C ASN A 180 4.32 -9.05 1.73
N THR A 181 5.22 -8.44 0.96
CA THR A 181 4.96 -7.26 0.12
C THR A 181 4.88 -7.61 -1.36
N THR A 182 4.96 -8.92 -1.70
CA THR A 182 4.86 -9.44 -3.07
C THR A 182 3.40 -9.68 -3.46
N PRO A 183 3.09 -9.82 -4.76
CA PRO A 183 1.76 -10.24 -5.20
C PRO A 183 1.54 -11.76 -5.13
N VAL A 184 2.50 -12.54 -4.62
CA VAL A 184 2.42 -14.01 -4.56
C VAL A 184 1.33 -14.43 -3.58
N GLY A 185 0.37 -15.21 -4.07
CA GLY A 185 -0.81 -15.64 -3.30
C GLY A 185 -2.07 -14.79 -3.54
N THR A 186 -1.99 -13.77 -4.43
CA THR A 186 -3.18 -13.04 -4.90
C THR A 186 -3.84 -13.73 -6.10
N TYR A 187 -5.09 -13.41 -6.35
CA TYR A 187 -5.82 -13.91 -7.53
C TYR A 187 -5.07 -13.53 -8.84
N PRO A 188 -5.01 -14.42 -9.85
CA PRO A 188 -5.61 -15.76 -9.89
C PRO A 188 -4.79 -16.87 -9.20
N LYS A 189 -3.55 -16.61 -8.79
CA LYS A 189 -2.59 -17.60 -8.28
C LYS A 189 -2.68 -17.73 -6.75
N ILE A 190 -3.87 -17.97 -6.24
CA ILE A 190 -4.16 -17.98 -4.79
C ILE A 190 -3.50 -19.13 -4.01
N ASN A 191 -3.07 -20.17 -4.71
CA ASN A 191 -2.41 -21.35 -4.11
C ASN A 191 -0.88 -21.19 -4.02
N GLU A 192 -0.33 -20.08 -4.51
CA GLU A 192 1.09 -19.78 -4.39
C GLU A 192 1.39 -19.10 -3.04
N ALA A 193 2.60 -19.33 -2.53
CA ALA A 193 3.13 -18.66 -1.35
C ALA A 193 4.60 -18.30 -1.55
N PRO A 194 5.11 -17.24 -0.89
CA PRO A 194 6.55 -16.97 -0.87
C PRO A 194 7.34 -18.20 -0.40
N ASN A 195 8.43 -18.52 -1.09
CA ASN A 195 9.23 -19.71 -0.80
C ASN A 195 10.19 -19.47 0.38
N ILE A 196 9.64 -19.57 1.60
CA ILE A 196 10.42 -19.48 2.85
C ILE A 196 10.38 -20.82 3.59
N PRO A 197 11.33 -21.11 4.48
CA PRO A 197 11.36 -22.37 5.23
C PRO A 197 10.34 -22.36 6.40
N TYR A 198 9.07 -22.60 6.10
CA TYR A 198 7.94 -22.55 7.04
C TYR A 198 8.07 -23.49 8.24
N ASN A 199 8.82 -24.59 8.09
CA ASN A 199 9.04 -25.58 9.15
C ASN A 199 9.88 -25.06 10.34
N TYR A 200 10.47 -23.88 10.23
CA TYR A 200 11.19 -23.22 11.32
C TYR A 200 10.40 -22.11 12.01
N LEU A 201 9.17 -21.89 11.55
CA LEU A 201 8.23 -20.93 12.16
C LEU A 201 7.56 -21.51 13.41
N ASP A 202 7.18 -20.64 14.34
CA ASP A 202 6.47 -20.97 15.58
C ASP A 202 5.60 -19.79 16.07
N SER A 203 5.10 -19.86 17.31
CA SER A 203 4.21 -18.86 17.92
C SER A 203 4.83 -17.48 18.13
N GLU A 204 6.15 -17.36 18.13
CA GLU A 204 6.85 -16.10 18.32
C GLU A 204 6.80 -15.21 17.06
N HIS A 205 6.47 -15.82 15.91
CA HIS A 205 6.41 -15.13 14.63
C HIS A 205 5.04 -14.47 14.41
N LEU A 206 5.05 -13.27 13.83
CA LEU A 206 3.90 -12.67 13.15
C LEU A 206 4.13 -12.68 11.63
N LEU A 207 3.23 -13.31 10.90
CA LEU A 207 3.16 -13.21 9.45
C LEU A 207 2.16 -12.12 9.06
N PHE A 208 2.65 -11.07 8.43
CA PHE A 208 1.85 -9.97 7.92
C PHE A 208 1.81 -10.04 6.39
N ASP A 209 0.65 -10.31 5.81
CA ASP A 209 0.48 -10.28 4.37
C ASP A 209 -0.16 -8.95 3.94
N LEU A 210 0.45 -8.21 3.01
CA LEU A 210 -0.19 -7.02 2.46
C LEU A 210 -1.37 -7.35 1.54
N ILE A 211 -1.51 -8.61 1.11
CA ILE A 211 -2.66 -9.10 0.36
C ILE A 211 -3.86 -9.16 1.31
N TYR A 212 -5.02 -8.73 0.81
CA TYR A 212 -6.30 -8.75 1.53
C TYR A 212 -7.35 -9.64 0.86
N ASN A 213 -7.11 -10.05 -0.37
CA ASN A 213 -7.95 -10.96 -1.13
C ASN A 213 -7.08 -12.02 -1.84
N PRO A 214 -7.17 -13.29 -1.43
CA PRO A 214 -8.09 -13.87 -0.43
C PRO A 214 -7.82 -13.37 1.00
N LYS A 215 -8.81 -13.52 1.90
CA LYS A 215 -8.66 -13.12 3.33
C LYS A 215 -7.56 -13.85 4.05
N GLU A 216 -7.32 -15.11 3.71
CA GLU A 216 -6.26 -15.96 4.23
C GLU A 216 -5.52 -16.58 3.04
N THR A 217 -4.36 -16.00 2.72
CA THR A 217 -3.50 -16.47 1.64
C THR A 217 -2.79 -17.76 2.02
N GLU A 218 -2.22 -18.47 1.06
CA GLU A 218 -1.45 -19.69 1.32
C GLU A 218 -0.25 -19.41 2.25
N PHE A 219 0.37 -18.23 2.16
CA PHE A 219 1.39 -17.76 3.10
C PHE A 219 0.88 -17.74 4.54
N LEU A 220 -0.29 -17.15 4.78
CA LEU A 220 -0.90 -17.07 6.12
C LEU A 220 -1.35 -18.43 6.63
N LYS A 221 -1.91 -19.30 5.77
CA LYS A 221 -2.31 -20.66 6.13
C LYS A 221 -1.13 -21.48 6.62
N ARG A 222 0.00 -21.46 5.90
CA ARG A 222 1.24 -22.16 6.28
C ARG A 222 1.80 -21.63 7.59
N GLY A 223 1.78 -20.31 7.80
CA GLY A 223 2.18 -19.72 9.08
C GLY A 223 1.29 -20.20 10.22
N LYS A 224 -0.02 -20.16 10.05
CA LYS A 224 -1.00 -20.60 11.04
C LYS A 224 -0.85 -22.08 11.40
N ALA A 225 -0.58 -22.93 10.41
CA ALA A 225 -0.33 -24.37 10.63
C ALA A 225 0.92 -24.62 11.51
N ASN A 226 1.88 -23.68 11.51
CA ASN A 226 3.06 -23.70 12.38
C ASN A 226 2.89 -22.88 13.67
N GLY A 227 1.65 -22.49 14.03
CA GLY A 227 1.36 -21.77 15.28
C GLY A 227 1.60 -20.25 15.24
N CYS A 228 1.98 -19.68 14.09
CA CYS A 228 2.23 -18.25 13.99
C CYS A 228 0.99 -17.41 14.24
N ARG A 229 1.20 -16.21 14.75
CA ARG A 229 0.21 -15.12 14.64
C ARG A 229 0.14 -14.66 13.20
N ILE A 230 -1.06 -14.38 12.70
CA ILE A 230 -1.24 -13.96 11.31
C ILE A 230 -2.08 -12.69 11.21
N THR A 231 -1.86 -11.91 10.17
CA THR A 231 -2.71 -10.77 9.79
C THR A 231 -2.61 -10.52 8.29
N ASN A 232 -3.73 -10.11 7.68
CA ASN A 232 -3.79 -9.74 6.27
C ASN A 232 -3.80 -8.22 6.08
N GLY A 233 -3.72 -7.77 4.83
CA GLY A 233 -3.62 -6.37 4.43
C GLY A 233 -4.91 -5.55 4.58
N TYR A 234 -6.04 -6.13 4.98
CA TYR A 234 -7.33 -5.43 4.95
C TYR A 234 -7.37 -4.17 5.83
N LYS A 235 -6.84 -4.24 7.07
CA LYS A 235 -6.79 -3.08 7.97
C LYS A 235 -5.85 -2.00 7.43
N MET A 236 -4.68 -2.39 6.94
CA MET A 236 -3.75 -1.48 6.28
C MET A 236 -4.43 -0.75 5.12
N LEU A 237 -5.14 -1.48 4.26
CA LEU A 237 -5.89 -0.94 3.13
C LEU A 237 -6.95 0.09 3.58
N LYS A 238 -7.70 -0.20 4.65
CA LYS A 238 -8.67 0.76 5.21
C LYS A 238 -8.00 2.02 5.72
N TYR A 239 -6.96 1.90 6.54
CA TYR A 239 -6.30 3.05 7.14
C TYR A 239 -5.66 3.97 6.10
N GLN A 240 -5.00 3.40 5.07
CA GLN A 240 -4.43 4.20 4.00
C GLN A 240 -5.52 4.92 3.18
N ALA A 241 -6.67 4.28 2.92
CA ALA A 241 -7.77 4.90 2.21
C ALA A 241 -8.41 6.04 3.01
N GLU A 242 -8.59 5.87 4.33
CA GLU A 242 -9.08 6.95 5.21
C GLU A 242 -8.10 8.13 5.26
N LYS A 243 -6.79 7.87 5.25
CA LYS A 243 -5.79 8.94 5.19
C LYS A 243 -5.82 9.66 3.84
N SER A 244 -5.98 8.93 2.73
CA SER A 244 -6.15 9.54 1.40
C SER A 244 -7.37 10.45 1.38
N TRP A 245 -8.51 9.97 1.90
CA TRP A 245 -9.71 10.79 2.02
C TRP A 245 -9.49 12.04 2.88
N SER A 246 -8.83 11.91 4.01
CA SER A 246 -8.47 13.05 4.87
C SER A 246 -7.64 14.11 4.14
N LEU A 247 -6.73 13.70 3.25
CA LEU A 247 -5.92 14.62 2.45
C LEU A 247 -6.79 15.34 1.41
N TRP A 248 -7.68 14.63 0.71
CA TRP A 248 -8.54 15.19 -0.33
C TRP A 248 -9.66 16.07 0.19
N SER A 249 -10.18 15.79 1.40
CA SER A 249 -11.29 16.50 2.00
C SER A 249 -10.91 17.74 2.82
N LYS A 250 -9.62 17.99 3.02
CA LYS A 250 -9.15 19.21 3.68
C LYS A 250 -9.55 20.43 2.83
N LYS A 251 -10.26 21.37 3.45
CA LYS A 251 -10.45 22.69 2.85
C LYS A 251 -9.08 23.35 2.67
N PRO A 252 -8.79 24.04 1.55
CA PRO A 252 -7.58 24.83 1.42
C PRO A 252 -7.50 25.79 2.62
N LYS A 253 -6.33 25.80 3.28
CA LYS A 253 -6.05 26.87 4.24
C LYS A 253 -5.87 28.14 3.40
N PHE A 254 -6.79 29.07 3.49
CA PHE A 254 -6.56 30.43 3.02
C PHE A 254 -5.51 31.04 3.96
N HIS A 255 -4.33 31.32 3.42
CA HIS A 255 -3.35 32.22 4.03
C HIS A 255 -3.63 33.64 3.59
#